data_097cb54be8ca9e58ceeaf9f15c82e979
#
_entry.id   097cb54be8ca9e58ceeaf9f15c82e979
#
_cell.length_a   1.000
_cell.length_b   1.000
_cell.length_c   1.000
_cell.angle_alpha   90.00
_cell.angle_beta   90.00
_cell.angle_gamma   90.00
#
_symmetry.space_group_name_H-M   'P 1'
#
loop_
_entity.id
_entity.type
_entity.pdbx_description
1 polymer ?
#
loop_
_entity_poly.entity_id
_entity_poly.type
_entity_poly.pdbx_seq_one_letter_code
_entity_poly.pdbx_strand_id
1 'polypeptide(L)'
;MSALTLTPTQRSPAARIGAAFADTWDLAGRNLRTLFRTPQALVFATLQPVLFVLLFRYAFGGAIHVPGVDYVDFLMPGIFAQAVAFGGIGTAVGLSTDLRTGILTRMRTLPMARIAVLAGRTLADLARNLLVVTVMVAVGFAVGFRSPNGAGGLLAALGLVVLFGYALSWAFVALGLAVRDPEAVQAAGVPIMFLLVFSSSAFVPLDSMPGWLQTIGAHQPVTALVDAERALMLGGAAAHYVWISLAWNAGILVLFTAISARLYSRMGR
;
A
#
# COMPACT_ATOMS: atom_id res chain seq x y z
N MET A 1 22.82 -40.09 -35.88
CA MET A 1 22.10 -39.48 -34.72
C MET A 1 21.99 -37.98 -34.97
N SER A 2 20.87 -37.52 -35.54
CA SER A 2 20.64 -36.11 -35.84
C SER A 2 20.15 -35.40 -34.56
N ALA A 3 20.97 -34.49 -34.06
CA ALA A 3 20.58 -33.61 -32.96
C ALA A 3 19.50 -32.63 -33.48
N LEU A 4 18.26 -32.78 -33.00
CA LEU A 4 17.20 -31.80 -33.18
C LEU A 4 17.57 -30.53 -32.41
N THR A 5 18.14 -29.55 -33.10
CA THR A 5 18.30 -28.19 -32.56
C THR A 5 16.93 -27.54 -32.49
N LEU A 6 16.34 -27.59 -31.29
CA LEU A 6 15.15 -26.80 -30.98
C LEU A 6 15.53 -25.32 -30.97
N THR A 7 15.30 -24.64 -32.09
CA THR A 7 15.38 -23.17 -32.17
C THR A 7 14.33 -22.59 -31.26
N PRO A 8 14.70 -21.73 -30.29
CA PRO A 8 13.72 -21.06 -29.44
C PRO A 8 12.84 -20.18 -30.31
N THR A 9 11.57 -20.54 -30.45
CA THR A 9 10.56 -19.71 -31.14
C THR A 9 10.53 -18.33 -30.47
N GLN A 10 11.01 -17.31 -31.17
CA GLN A 10 10.89 -15.94 -30.76
C GLN A 10 9.41 -15.55 -30.74
N ARG A 11 8.82 -15.51 -29.56
CA ARG A 11 7.43 -15.03 -29.37
C ARG A 11 7.34 -13.58 -29.83
N SER A 12 6.30 -13.22 -30.56
CA SER A 12 6.02 -11.84 -30.97
C SER A 12 5.90 -10.92 -29.72
N PRO A 13 6.17 -9.61 -29.84
CA PRO A 13 6.04 -8.68 -28.71
C PRO A 13 4.67 -8.73 -28.03
N ALA A 14 3.58 -8.87 -28.79
CA ALA A 14 2.22 -9.01 -28.26
C ALA A 14 2.04 -10.32 -27.48
N ALA A 15 2.59 -11.45 -27.97
CA ALA A 15 2.56 -12.73 -27.25
C ALA A 15 3.41 -12.70 -25.96
N ARG A 16 4.48 -11.89 -25.92
CA ARG A 16 5.27 -11.66 -24.69
C ARG A 16 4.51 -10.88 -23.65
N ILE A 17 3.75 -9.84 -24.03
CA ILE A 17 2.91 -9.05 -23.13
C ILE A 17 1.77 -9.91 -22.59
N GLY A 18 1.07 -10.67 -23.43
CA GLY A 18 0.01 -11.58 -23.03
C GLY A 18 0.49 -12.66 -22.04
N ALA A 19 1.66 -13.26 -22.31
CA ALA A 19 2.27 -14.23 -21.38
C ALA A 19 2.63 -13.58 -20.04
N ALA A 20 3.22 -12.37 -20.05
CA ALA A 20 3.56 -11.66 -18.83
C ALA A 20 2.32 -11.33 -17.98
N PHE A 21 1.19 -11.01 -18.62
CA PHE A 21 -0.07 -10.77 -17.92
C PHE A 21 -0.63 -12.06 -17.31
N ALA A 22 -0.64 -13.17 -18.05
CA ALA A 22 -1.05 -14.47 -17.53
C ALA A 22 -0.18 -14.92 -16.34
N ASP A 23 1.15 -14.84 -16.50
CA ASP A 23 2.11 -15.16 -15.44
C ASP A 23 1.87 -14.32 -14.17
N THR A 24 1.59 -13.03 -14.35
CA THR A 24 1.29 -12.11 -13.24
C THR A 24 0.02 -12.51 -12.52
N TRP A 25 -1.03 -12.90 -13.26
CA TRP A 25 -2.31 -13.32 -12.70
C TRP A 25 -2.21 -14.64 -11.94
N ASP A 26 -1.48 -15.61 -12.47
CA ASP A 26 -1.24 -16.90 -11.80
C ASP A 26 -0.47 -16.73 -10.50
N LEU A 27 0.56 -15.87 -10.51
CA LEU A 27 1.34 -15.53 -9.32
C LEU A 27 0.52 -14.76 -8.29
N ALA A 28 -0.31 -13.82 -8.73
CA ALA A 28 -1.25 -13.11 -7.85
C ALA A 28 -2.24 -14.09 -7.20
N GLY A 29 -2.82 -14.99 -7.98
CA GLY A 29 -3.72 -16.04 -7.48
C GLY A 29 -3.05 -16.95 -6.44
N ARG A 30 -1.80 -17.34 -6.67
CA ARG A 30 -1.03 -18.13 -5.70
C ARG A 30 -0.81 -17.36 -4.39
N ASN A 31 -0.36 -16.12 -4.47
CA ASN A 31 -0.11 -15.28 -3.30
C ASN A 31 -1.42 -15.00 -2.54
N LEU A 32 -2.52 -14.80 -3.26
CA LEU A 32 -3.85 -14.60 -2.68
C LEU A 32 -4.33 -15.84 -1.92
N ARG A 33 -4.17 -17.04 -2.50
CA ARG A 33 -4.49 -18.30 -1.81
C ARG A 33 -3.69 -18.47 -0.52
N THR A 34 -2.42 -18.06 -0.52
CA THR A 34 -1.59 -18.09 0.69
C THR A 34 -2.14 -17.13 1.75
N LEU A 35 -2.57 -15.93 1.36
CA LEU A 35 -3.19 -14.95 2.25
C LEU A 35 -4.44 -15.51 2.95
N PHE A 36 -5.35 -16.15 2.20
CA PHE A 36 -6.56 -16.77 2.78
C PHE A 36 -6.29 -18.04 3.59
N ARG A 37 -5.15 -18.70 3.37
CA ARG A 37 -4.73 -19.86 4.19
C ARG A 37 -4.07 -19.47 5.52
N THR A 38 -3.74 -18.19 5.70
CA THR A 38 -3.18 -17.65 6.95
C THR A 38 -4.13 -16.60 7.54
N PRO A 39 -5.32 -17.00 8.04
CA PRO A 39 -6.31 -16.05 8.57
C PRO A 39 -5.76 -15.23 9.74
N GLN A 40 -4.81 -15.77 10.50
CA GLN A 40 -4.13 -15.03 11.57
C GLN A 40 -3.44 -13.76 11.05
N ALA A 41 -2.80 -13.83 9.88
CA ALA A 41 -2.12 -12.66 9.30
C ALA A 41 -3.12 -11.56 8.92
N LEU A 42 -4.33 -11.93 8.45
CA LEU A 42 -5.40 -10.97 8.16
C LEU A 42 -5.98 -10.36 9.44
N VAL A 43 -6.19 -11.18 10.47
CA VAL A 43 -6.65 -10.70 11.78
C VAL A 43 -5.65 -9.70 12.37
N PHE A 44 -4.36 -10.01 12.38
CA PHE A 44 -3.34 -9.09 12.88
C PHE A 44 -3.21 -7.83 12.02
N ALA A 45 -3.37 -7.94 10.69
CA ALA A 45 -3.33 -6.78 9.80
C ALA A 45 -4.50 -5.80 10.03
N THR A 46 -5.66 -6.29 10.50
CA THR A 46 -6.83 -5.47 10.81
C THR A 46 -6.90 -5.07 12.29
N LEU A 47 -6.36 -5.88 13.18
CA LEU A 47 -6.42 -5.63 14.63
C LEU A 47 -5.74 -4.32 15.01
N GLN A 48 -4.55 -4.05 14.47
CA GLN A 48 -3.81 -2.82 14.79
C GLN A 48 -4.61 -1.56 14.40
N PRO A 49 -5.08 -1.37 13.15
CA PRO A 49 -5.90 -0.22 12.80
C PRO A 49 -7.20 -0.11 13.63
N VAL A 50 -7.85 -1.24 13.93
CA VAL A 50 -9.06 -1.26 14.79
C VAL A 50 -8.74 -0.72 16.19
N LEU A 51 -7.65 -1.19 16.80
CA LEU A 51 -7.21 -0.69 18.11
C LEU A 51 -6.91 0.81 18.06
N PHE A 52 -6.34 1.31 16.96
CA PHE A 52 -6.11 2.74 16.78
C PHE A 52 -7.43 3.51 16.69
N VAL A 53 -8.43 3.04 15.93
CA VAL A 53 -9.77 3.65 15.92
C VAL A 53 -10.33 3.75 17.32
N LEU A 54 -10.34 2.63 18.07
CA LEU A 54 -10.90 2.59 19.43
C LEU A 54 -10.13 3.51 20.39
N LEU A 55 -8.80 3.47 20.33
CA LEU A 55 -7.94 4.31 21.16
C LEU A 55 -8.18 5.80 20.89
N PHE A 56 -8.09 6.20 19.64
CA PHE A 56 -8.25 7.61 19.28
C PHE A 56 -9.68 8.09 19.47
N ARG A 57 -10.69 7.27 19.18
CA ARG A 57 -12.09 7.62 19.38
C ARG A 57 -12.44 7.80 20.86
N TYR A 58 -12.07 6.84 21.71
CA TYR A 58 -12.55 6.79 23.10
C TYR A 58 -11.57 7.38 24.10
N ALA A 59 -10.26 7.25 23.90
CA ALA A 59 -9.28 7.83 24.81
C ALA A 59 -8.94 9.29 24.46
N PHE A 60 -8.83 9.62 23.17
CA PHE A 60 -8.40 10.96 22.73
C PHE A 60 -9.54 11.81 22.13
N GLY A 61 -10.68 11.22 21.76
CA GLY A 61 -11.77 11.93 21.08
C GLY A 61 -12.37 13.08 21.88
N GLY A 62 -12.27 13.06 23.21
CA GLY A 62 -12.68 14.18 24.07
C GLY A 62 -11.64 15.30 24.21
N ALA A 63 -10.37 15.01 23.90
CA ALA A 63 -9.27 15.96 24.05
C ALA A 63 -8.93 16.69 22.74
N ILE A 64 -9.19 16.05 21.60
CA ILE A 64 -8.88 16.61 20.26
C ILE A 64 -10.14 17.25 19.70
N HIS A 65 -10.15 18.57 19.62
CA HIS A 65 -11.25 19.31 19.03
C HIS A 65 -10.90 19.75 17.62
N VAL A 66 -11.74 19.34 16.65
CA VAL A 66 -11.64 19.76 15.26
C VAL A 66 -12.83 20.67 14.96
N PRO A 67 -12.63 21.94 14.58
CA PRO A 67 -13.73 22.85 14.31
C PRO A 67 -14.65 22.34 13.20
N GLY A 68 -15.95 22.26 13.47
CA GLY A 68 -17.00 22.00 12.47
C GLY A 68 -17.14 20.54 12.00
N VAL A 69 -16.37 19.59 12.57
CA VAL A 69 -16.40 18.18 12.15
C VAL A 69 -16.29 17.29 13.40
N ASP A 70 -17.07 16.22 13.45
CA ASP A 70 -16.86 15.20 14.49
C ASP A 70 -15.49 14.57 14.36
N TYR A 71 -14.81 14.38 15.51
CA TYR A 71 -13.43 13.84 15.49
C TYR A 71 -13.34 12.47 14.81
N VAL A 72 -14.38 11.63 14.86
CA VAL A 72 -14.42 10.34 14.16
C VAL A 72 -14.35 10.52 12.64
N ASP A 73 -15.10 11.48 12.12
CA ASP A 73 -15.13 11.78 10.69
C ASP A 73 -13.79 12.35 10.20
N PHE A 74 -13.14 13.15 11.06
CA PHE A 74 -11.77 13.63 10.82
C PHE A 74 -10.73 12.51 10.87
N LEU A 75 -10.87 11.56 11.81
CA LEU A 75 -9.92 10.48 12.11
C LEU A 75 -9.91 9.38 11.02
N MET A 76 -11.09 8.96 10.54
CA MET A 76 -11.23 7.76 9.70
C MET A 76 -10.40 7.79 8.42
N PRO A 77 -10.31 8.90 7.66
CA PRO A 77 -9.38 9.02 6.53
C PRO A 77 -7.93 8.71 6.91
N GLY A 78 -7.46 9.27 8.02
CA GLY A 78 -6.11 8.97 8.54
C GLY A 78 -5.88 7.51 8.88
N ILE A 79 -6.88 6.82 9.42
CA ILE A 79 -6.82 5.38 9.71
C ILE A 79 -6.80 4.56 8.42
N PHE A 80 -7.55 4.93 7.38
CA PHE A 80 -7.48 4.24 6.09
C PHE A 80 -6.09 4.36 5.47
N ALA A 81 -5.53 5.58 5.46
CA ALA A 81 -4.16 5.82 4.99
C ALA A 81 -3.13 5.01 5.80
N GLN A 82 -3.22 5.03 7.14
CA GLN A 82 -2.35 4.25 8.02
C GLN A 82 -2.43 2.74 7.73
N ALA A 83 -3.63 2.19 7.61
CA ALA A 83 -3.83 0.76 7.43
C ALA A 83 -3.14 0.23 6.17
N VAL A 84 -3.23 0.96 5.04
CA VAL A 84 -2.57 0.57 3.79
C VAL A 84 -1.06 0.85 3.84
N ALA A 85 -0.62 1.92 4.51
CA ALA A 85 0.80 2.26 4.64
C ALA A 85 1.56 1.17 5.41
N PHE A 86 1.10 0.78 6.58
CA PHE A 86 1.72 -0.29 7.37
C PHE A 86 1.60 -1.66 6.71
N GLY A 87 0.54 -1.89 5.93
CA GLY A 87 0.34 -3.12 5.19
C GLY A 87 1.50 -3.48 4.25
N GLY A 88 2.18 -2.48 3.67
CA GLY A 88 3.31 -2.68 2.77
C GLY A 88 4.55 -3.34 3.42
N ILE A 89 4.73 -3.21 4.74
CA ILE A 89 5.85 -3.85 5.46
C ILE A 89 5.82 -5.38 5.25
N GLY A 90 4.63 -5.99 5.30
CA GLY A 90 4.46 -7.41 5.02
C GLY A 90 4.91 -7.83 3.62
N THR A 91 4.75 -6.94 2.64
CA THR A 91 5.25 -7.14 1.26
C THR A 91 6.77 -7.24 1.24
N ALA A 92 7.46 -6.30 1.89
CA ALA A 92 8.92 -6.28 1.95
C ALA A 92 9.48 -7.48 2.71
N VAL A 93 8.92 -7.80 3.89
CA VAL A 93 9.30 -8.96 4.71
C VAL A 93 9.13 -10.27 3.94
N GLY A 94 7.97 -10.48 3.33
CA GLY A 94 7.75 -11.69 2.57
C GLY A 94 8.63 -11.80 1.33
N LEU A 95 8.97 -10.68 0.66
CA LEU A 95 9.87 -10.69 -0.49
C LEU A 95 11.32 -11.03 -0.07
N SER A 96 11.79 -10.46 1.04
CA SER A 96 13.11 -10.80 1.58
C SER A 96 13.18 -12.26 2.07
N THR A 97 12.08 -12.81 2.60
CA THR A 97 11.97 -14.24 2.92
C THR A 97 12.06 -15.11 1.66
N ASP A 98 11.36 -14.76 0.59
CA ASP A 98 11.42 -15.47 -0.69
C ASP A 98 12.83 -15.42 -1.31
N LEU A 99 13.58 -14.34 -1.07
CA LEU A 99 15.00 -14.24 -1.46
C LEU A 99 15.88 -15.20 -0.64
N ARG A 100 15.73 -15.22 0.68
CA ARG A 100 16.50 -16.09 1.57
C ARG A 100 16.26 -17.58 1.31
N THR A 101 15.01 -17.95 1.04
CA THR A 101 14.64 -19.36 0.78
C THR A 101 14.95 -19.81 -0.65
N GLY A 102 15.47 -18.93 -1.51
CA GLY A 102 15.81 -19.24 -2.89
C GLY A 102 14.59 -19.44 -3.82
N ILE A 103 13.39 -19.19 -3.35
CA ILE A 103 12.16 -19.29 -4.17
C ILE A 103 12.23 -18.34 -5.36
N LEU A 104 12.69 -17.11 -5.14
CA LEU A 104 12.87 -16.13 -6.19
C LEU A 104 13.91 -16.57 -7.24
N THR A 105 14.99 -17.22 -6.81
CA THR A 105 16.02 -17.75 -7.70
C THR A 105 15.47 -18.86 -8.59
N ARG A 106 14.65 -19.76 -8.04
CA ARG A 106 13.97 -20.82 -8.81
C ARG A 106 12.96 -20.25 -9.81
N MET A 107 12.20 -19.22 -9.43
CA MET A 107 11.25 -18.56 -10.35
C MET A 107 11.97 -17.90 -11.54
N ARG A 108 13.21 -17.46 -11.36
CA ARG A 108 14.01 -16.84 -12.44
C ARG A 108 14.49 -17.82 -13.49
N THR A 109 14.55 -19.12 -13.19
CA THR A 109 14.90 -20.17 -14.19
C THR A 109 13.69 -20.55 -15.04
N LEU A 110 12.48 -20.13 -14.66
CA LEU A 110 11.28 -20.33 -15.47
C LEU A 110 11.20 -19.30 -16.62
N PRO A 111 10.62 -19.65 -17.75
CA PRO A 111 10.47 -18.76 -18.91
C PRO A 111 9.38 -17.70 -18.70
N MET A 112 9.44 -16.98 -17.58
CA MET A 112 8.48 -15.96 -17.14
C MET A 112 9.07 -14.56 -17.26
N ALA A 113 8.21 -13.55 -17.44
CA ALA A 113 8.65 -12.16 -17.43
C ALA A 113 9.12 -11.78 -16.01
N ARG A 114 10.35 -11.24 -15.90
CA ARG A 114 10.96 -10.90 -14.61
C ARG A 114 10.09 -9.98 -13.74
N ILE A 115 9.40 -9.04 -14.37
CA ILE A 115 8.51 -8.10 -13.68
C ILE A 115 7.20 -8.77 -13.23
N ALA A 116 6.76 -9.86 -13.86
CA ALA A 116 5.53 -10.55 -13.52
C ALA A 116 5.55 -11.11 -12.10
N VAL A 117 6.71 -11.52 -11.62
CA VAL A 117 6.88 -12.02 -10.24
C VAL A 117 6.61 -10.92 -9.22
N LEU A 118 7.14 -9.72 -9.45
CA LEU A 118 6.94 -8.56 -8.57
C LEU A 118 5.51 -8.03 -8.68
N ALA A 119 5.00 -7.92 -9.92
CA ALA A 119 3.64 -7.46 -10.18
C ALA A 119 2.58 -8.42 -9.59
N GLY A 120 2.78 -9.73 -9.69
CA GLY A 120 1.88 -10.71 -9.07
C GLY A 120 1.81 -10.60 -7.54
N ARG A 121 2.92 -10.18 -6.91
CA ARG A 121 2.94 -9.90 -5.48
C ARG A 121 2.18 -8.62 -5.13
N THR A 122 2.45 -7.52 -5.83
CA THR A 122 1.77 -6.24 -5.57
C THR A 122 0.28 -6.29 -5.89
N LEU A 123 -0.17 -7.13 -6.82
CA LEU A 123 -1.59 -7.40 -7.05
C LEU A 123 -2.25 -8.17 -5.89
N ALA A 124 -1.55 -9.11 -5.27
CA ALA A 124 -2.04 -9.77 -4.06
C ALA A 124 -2.13 -8.80 -2.87
N ASP A 125 -1.18 -7.86 -2.77
CA ASP A 125 -1.23 -6.79 -1.78
C ASP A 125 -2.41 -5.83 -2.03
N LEU A 126 -2.73 -5.54 -3.30
CA LEU A 126 -3.91 -4.76 -3.67
C LEU A 126 -5.20 -5.42 -3.14
N ALA A 127 -5.35 -6.73 -3.35
CA ALA A 127 -6.51 -7.46 -2.84
C ALA A 127 -6.56 -7.50 -1.30
N ARG A 128 -5.41 -7.63 -0.64
CA ARG A 128 -5.32 -7.51 0.81
C ARG A 128 -5.72 -6.12 1.29
N ASN A 129 -5.24 -5.06 0.65
CA ASN A 129 -5.58 -3.68 1.00
C ASN A 129 -7.07 -3.41 0.82
N LEU A 130 -7.69 -3.91 -0.26
CA LEU A 130 -9.14 -3.85 -0.45
C LEU A 130 -9.91 -4.49 0.70
N LEU A 131 -9.48 -5.68 1.13
CA LEU A 131 -10.10 -6.36 2.26
C LEU A 131 -9.94 -5.57 3.57
N VAL A 132 -8.74 -5.12 3.87
CA VAL A 132 -8.46 -4.32 5.09
C VAL A 132 -9.28 -3.03 5.09
N VAL A 133 -9.31 -2.30 3.99
CA VAL A 133 -10.09 -1.07 3.85
C VAL A 133 -11.59 -1.35 4.01
N THR A 134 -12.11 -2.43 3.44
CA THR A 134 -13.51 -2.83 3.60
C THR A 134 -13.86 -3.10 5.06
N VAL A 135 -13.00 -3.82 5.78
CA VAL A 135 -13.18 -4.07 7.22
C VAL A 135 -13.13 -2.75 8.00
N MET A 136 -12.19 -1.86 7.67
CA MET A 136 -12.06 -0.58 8.34
C MET A 136 -13.24 0.37 8.08
N VAL A 137 -13.85 0.32 6.90
CA VAL A 137 -15.11 1.03 6.60
C VAL A 137 -16.24 0.51 7.49
N ALA A 138 -16.38 -0.81 7.62
CA ALA A 138 -17.39 -1.41 8.50
C ALA A 138 -17.17 -1.01 9.97
N VAL A 139 -15.94 -1.06 10.46
CA VAL A 139 -15.57 -0.58 11.80
C VAL A 139 -15.87 0.90 11.96
N GLY A 140 -15.51 1.73 10.97
CA GLY A 140 -15.79 3.17 10.97
C GLY A 140 -17.27 3.46 11.15
N PHE A 141 -18.13 2.82 10.37
CA PHE A 141 -19.59 2.98 10.52
C PHE A 141 -20.09 2.49 11.88
N ALA A 142 -19.51 1.43 12.43
CA ALA A 142 -19.88 0.92 13.75
C ALA A 142 -19.52 1.89 14.88
N VAL A 143 -18.42 2.65 14.76
CA VAL A 143 -18.01 3.67 15.76
C VAL A 143 -18.61 5.05 15.51
N GLY A 144 -19.49 5.19 14.51
CA GLY A 144 -20.24 6.42 14.25
C GLY A 144 -19.74 7.29 13.11
N PHE A 145 -18.73 6.84 12.34
CA PHE A 145 -18.27 7.54 11.14
C PHE A 145 -19.42 7.80 10.15
N ARG A 146 -19.43 8.98 9.57
CA ARG A 146 -20.38 9.35 8.52
C ARG A 146 -19.65 10.08 7.39
N SER A 147 -20.08 9.79 6.17
CA SER A 147 -19.61 10.49 4.97
C SER A 147 -20.75 11.34 4.41
N PRO A 148 -20.87 12.61 4.83
CA PRO A 148 -21.97 13.48 4.42
C PRO A 148 -21.98 13.73 2.91
N ASN A 149 -20.85 13.61 2.21
CA ASN A 149 -20.77 13.73 0.76
C ASN A 149 -21.25 12.46 0.00
N GLY A 150 -21.86 11.52 0.72
CA GLY A 150 -22.51 10.34 0.14
C GLY A 150 -21.56 9.23 -0.30
N ALA A 151 -22.15 8.18 -0.88
CA ALA A 151 -21.42 6.97 -1.29
C ALA A 151 -20.39 7.25 -2.41
N GLY A 152 -20.68 8.19 -3.31
CA GLY A 152 -19.76 8.54 -4.40
C GLY A 152 -18.44 9.12 -3.88
N GLY A 153 -18.51 10.06 -2.94
CA GLY A 153 -17.33 10.63 -2.27
C GLY A 153 -16.53 9.59 -1.50
N LEU A 154 -17.22 8.73 -0.75
CA LEU A 154 -16.60 7.63 -0.03
C LEU A 154 -15.86 6.68 -0.98
N LEU A 155 -16.51 6.20 -2.03
CA LEU A 155 -15.88 5.28 -2.98
C LEU A 155 -14.69 5.90 -3.71
N ALA A 156 -14.76 7.17 -4.08
CA ALA A 156 -13.65 7.88 -4.70
C ALA A 156 -12.45 7.99 -3.74
N ALA A 157 -12.69 8.33 -2.47
CA ALA A 157 -11.66 8.38 -1.45
C ALA A 157 -11.03 7.01 -1.21
N LEU A 158 -11.83 5.95 -1.06
CA LEU A 158 -11.33 4.58 -0.91
C LEU A 158 -10.53 4.12 -2.13
N GLY A 159 -10.90 4.56 -3.33
CA GLY A 159 -10.12 4.35 -4.55
C GLY A 159 -8.71 4.97 -4.46
N LEU A 160 -8.59 6.19 -3.92
CA LEU A 160 -7.29 6.84 -3.68
C LEU A 160 -6.47 6.09 -2.63
N VAL A 161 -7.09 5.64 -1.53
CA VAL A 161 -6.42 4.82 -0.49
C VAL A 161 -5.82 3.55 -1.09
N VAL A 162 -6.61 2.84 -1.87
CA VAL A 162 -6.18 1.58 -2.50
C VAL A 162 -5.07 1.82 -3.51
N LEU A 163 -5.17 2.90 -4.29
CA LEU A 163 -4.12 3.32 -5.22
C LEU A 163 -2.82 3.66 -4.48
N PHE A 164 -2.91 4.39 -3.37
CA PHE A 164 -1.76 4.72 -2.52
C PHE A 164 -1.10 3.47 -1.93
N GLY A 165 -1.90 2.55 -1.39
CA GLY A 165 -1.41 1.27 -0.90
C GLY A 165 -0.70 0.46 -1.99
N TYR A 166 -1.22 0.49 -3.22
CA TYR A 166 -0.58 -0.14 -4.38
C TYR A 166 0.75 0.54 -4.74
N ALA A 167 0.79 1.86 -4.77
CA ALA A 167 2.02 2.61 -5.03
C ALA A 167 3.09 2.32 -3.96
N LEU A 168 2.71 2.33 -2.67
CA LEU A 168 3.60 1.97 -1.56
C LEU A 168 4.08 0.52 -1.61
N SER A 169 3.26 -0.43 -2.11
CA SER A 169 3.70 -1.82 -2.27
C SER A 169 4.96 -1.91 -3.13
N TRP A 170 5.11 -1.07 -4.17
CA TRP A 170 6.32 -1.01 -4.98
C TRP A 170 7.52 -0.42 -4.23
N ALA A 171 7.30 0.55 -3.35
CA ALA A 171 8.36 1.07 -2.47
C ALA A 171 8.85 -0.02 -1.50
N PHE A 172 7.94 -0.79 -0.95
CA PHE A 172 8.27 -1.92 -0.08
C PHE A 172 8.89 -3.10 -0.85
N VAL A 173 8.53 -3.34 -2.09
CA VAL A 173 9.24 -4.27 -2.97
C VAL A 173 10.68 -3.82 -3.14
N ALA A 174 10.94 -2.55 -3.42
CA ALA A 174 12.30 -2.02 -3.53
C ALA A 174 13.10 -2.20 -2.23
N LEU A 175 12.48 -1.92 -1.08
CA LEU A 175 13.09 -2.11 0.24
C LEU A 175 13.46 -3.59 0.47
N GLY A 176 12.55 -4.52 0.23
CA GLY A 176 12.79 -5.97 0.39
C GLY A 176 13.90 -6.49 -0.52
N LEU A 177 13.98 -5.98 -1.77
CA LEU A 177 15.06 -6.32 -2.70
C LEU A 177 16.42 -5.75 -2.30
N ALA A 178 16.44 -4.58 -1.65
CA ALA A 178 17.67 -3.90 -1.24
C ALA A 178 18.25 -4.51 0.04
N VAL A 179 17.42 -4.72 1.05
CA VAL A 179 17.87 -5.16 2.40
C VAL A 179 18.05 -6.68 2.50
N ARG A 180 17.19 -7.46 1.82
CA ARG A 180 17.25 -8.93 1.70
C ARG A 180 17.13 -9.73 3.01
N ASP A 181 17.13 -9.08 4.14
CA ASP A 181 16.94 -9.70 5.45
C ASP A 181 15.57 -9.32 6.02
N PRO A 182 14.67 -10.29 6.31
CA PRO A 182 13.32 -10.02 6.80
C PRO A 182 13.27 -9.24 8.11
N GLU A 183 14.19 -9.53 9.04
CA GLU A 183 14.24 -8.86 10.34
C GLU A 183 14.68 -7.41 10.20
N ALA A 184 15.74 -7.16 9.41
CA ALA A 184 16.21 -5.81 9.12
C ALA A 184 15.17 -4.99 8.33
N VAL A 185 14.43 -5.60 7.39
CA VAL A 185 13.32 -4.97 6.67
C VAL A 185 12.22 -4.53 7.63
N GLN A 186 11.83 -5.39 8.56
CA GLN A 186 10.81 -5.05 9.56
C GLN A 186 11.29 -3.95 10.50
N ALA A 187 12.53 -4.08 11.00
CA ALA A 187 13.14 -3.09 11.90
C ALA A 187 13.27 -1.70 11.26
N ALA A 188 13.52 -1.61 9.96
CA ALA A 188 13.58 -0.35 9.23
C ALA A 188 12.19 0.16 8.80
N GLY A 189 11.32 -0.72 8.33
CA GLY A 189 10.02 -0.36 7.76
C GLY A 189 9.05 0.22 8.78
N VAL A 190 9.02 -0.33 10.01
CA VAL A 190 8.09 0.13 11.05
C VAL A 190 8.37 1.58 11.46
N PRO A 191 9.60 1.99 11.85
CA PRO A 191 9.88 3.38 12.21
C PRO A 191 9.66 4.37 11.06
N ILE A 192 10.01 3.99 9.82
CA ILE A 192 9.81 4.84 8.65
C ILE A 192 8.32 5.12 8.45
N MET A 193 7.47 4.08 8.50
CA MET A 193 6.03 4.27 8.35
C MET A 193 5.42 5.00 9.54
N PHE A 194 5.90 4.73 10.74
CA PHE A 194 5.46 5.44 11.93
C PHE A 194 5.73 6.94 11.80
N LEU A 195 6.98 7.30 11.43
CA LEU A 195 7.35 8.70 11.22
C LEU A 195 6.49 9.34 10.12
N LEU A 196 6.33 8.66 8.98
CA LEU A 196 5.57 9.20 7.84
C LEU A 196 4.09 9.43 8.20
N VAL A 197 3.45 8.49 8.89
CA VAL A 197 2.03 8.58 9.23
C VAL A 197 1.79 9.57 10.37
N PHE A 198 2.62 9.54 11.42
CA PHE A 198 2.41 10.40 12.61
C PHE A 198 2.90 11.83 12.42
N SER A 199 3.74 12.11 11.43
CA SER A 199 4.06 13.49 11.02
C SER A 199 3.08 14.07 10.00
N SER A 200 2.01 13.34 9.66
CA SER A 200 0.98 13.79 8.72
C SER A 200 -0.23 14.40 9.42
N SER A 201 -1.19 14.89 8.63
CA SER A 201 -2.50 15.33 9.12
C SER A 201 -3.42 14.18 9.55
N ALA A 202 -2.94 12.92 9.59
CA ALA A 202 -3.79 11.74 9.78
C ALA A 202 -4.60 11.75 11.08
N PHE A 203 -3.97 12.08 12.21
CA PHE A 203 -4.57 11.98 13.55
C PHE A 203 -4.91 13.32 14.20
N VAL A 204 -4.17 14.36 13.87
CA VAL A 204 -4.35 15.71 14.42
C VAL A 204 -4.20 16.73 13.28
N PRO A 205 -4.89 17.88 13.37
CA PRO A 205 -4.69 18.98 12.43
C PRO A 205 -3.23 19.46 12.42
N LEU A 206 -2.70 19.77 11.25
CA LEU A 206 -1.31 20.25 11.10
C LEU A 206 -1.04 21.52 11.93
N ASP A 207 -2.04 22.41 12.02
CA ASP A 207 -1.92 23.67 12.76
C ASP A 207 -1.68 23.48 14.28
N SER A 208 -1.97 22.31 14.81
CA SER A 208 -1.70 21.95 16.22
C SER A 208 -0.26 21.48 16.47
N MET A 209 0.52 21.27 15.40
CA MET A 209 1.89 20.77 15.48
C MET A 209 2.91 21.90 15.59
N PRO A 210 4.14 21.64 16.12
CA PRO A 210 5.25 22.61 16.04
C PRO A 210 5.59 22.97 14.60
N GLY A 211 5.98 24.21 14.31
CA GLY A 211 6.17 24.75 12.95
C GLY A 211 7.11 23.92 12.05
N TRP A 212 8.18 23.37 12.60
CA TRP A 212 9.08 22.49 11.83
C TRP A 212 8.38 21.20 11.36
N LEU A 213 7.49 20.65 12.20
CA LEU A 213 6.75 19.43 11.89
C LEU A 213 5.60 19.73 10.92
N GLN A 214 4.96 20.92 11.02
CA GLN A 214 3.98 21.39 10.05
C GLN A 214 4.58 21.43 8.63
N THR A 215 5.79 22.00 8.51
CA THR A 215 6.47 22.08 7.20
C THR A 215 6.72 20.70 6.59
N ILE A 216 7.19 19.74 7.39
CA ILE A 216 7.39 18.35 6.94
C ILE A 216 6.05 17.72 6.60
N GLY A 217 5.08 17.84 7.50
CA GLY A 217 3.75 17.26 7.36
C GLY A 217 2.99 17.77 6.13
N ALA A 218 3.08 19.06 5.83
CA ALA A 218 2.39 19.65 4.69
C ALA A 218 2.92 19.15 3.32
N HIS A 219 4.18 18.70 3.26
CA HIS A 219 4.85 18.34 1.99
C HIS A 219 5.10 16.84 1.85
N GLN A 220 4.24 16.00 2.41
CA GLN A 220 4.41 14.55 2.34
C GLN A 220 3.18 13.83 1.75
N PRO A 221 3.38 12.62 1.19
CA PRO A 221 2.32 11.91 0.46
C PRO A 221 1.13 11.46 1.32
N VAL A 222 1.33 11.17 2.62
CA VAL A 222 0.24 10.73 3.50
C VAL A 222 -0.71 11.88 3.78
N THR A 223 -0.21 13.08 4.05
CA THR A 223 -1.05 14.28 4.22
C THR A 223 -1.84 14.57 2.95
N ALA A 224 -1.17 14.54 1.79
CA ALA A 224 -1.85 14.75 0.51
C ALA A 224 -2.98 13.74 0.26
N LEU A 225 -2.80 12.49 0.66
CA LEU A 225 -3.84 11.47 0.58
C LEU A 225 -4.99 11.79 1.55
N VAL A 226 -4.68 11.99 2.83
CA VAL A 226 -5.67 12.19 3.89
C VAL A 226 -6.52 13.43 3.65
N ASP A 227 -5.91 14.52 3.18
CA ASP A 227 -6.64 15.75 2.86
C ASP A 227 -7.55 15.56 1.62
N ALA A 228 -7.12 14.77 0.63
CA ALA A 228 -7.96 14.39 -0.50
C ALA A 228 -9.15 13.52 -0.06
N GLU A 229 -8.90 12.54 0.82
CA GLU A 229 -9.95 11.69 1.39
C GLU A 229 -10.98 12.52 2.17
N ARG A 230 -10.51 13.43 3.05
CA ARG A 230 -11.39 14.34 3.80
C ARG A 230 -12.24 15.19 2.88
N ALA A 231 -11.62 15.81 1.88
CA ALA A 231 -12.35 16.64 0.92
C ALA A 231 -13.40 15.84 0.13
N LEU A 232 -13.13 14.58 -0.20
CA LEU A 232 -14.06 13.70 -0.89
C LEU A 232 -15.19 13.18 0.03
N MET A 233 -14.87 12.83 1.28
CA MET A 233 -15.83 12.22 2.22
C MET A 233 -16.68 13.25 2.94
N LEU A 234 -16.08 14.37 3.37
CA LEU A 234 -16.74 15.40 4.18
C LEU A 234 -17.26 16.57 3.36
N GLY A 235 -16.79 16.71 2.12
CA GLY A 235 -17.11 17.83 1.23
C GLY A 235 -16.03 18.91 1.23
N GLY A 236 -16.05 19.74 0.21
CA GLY A 236 -15.08 20.84 0.01
C GLY A 236 -14.45 20.86 -1.37
N ALA A 237 -13.36 21.61 -1.54
CA ALA A 237 -12.63 21.75 -2.80
C ALA A 237 -11.76 20.51 -3.11
N ALA A 238 -12.40 19.37 -3.36
CA ALA A 238 -11.72 18.09 -3.50
C ALA A 238 -10.72 18.04 -4.66
N ALA A 239 -11.00 18.75 -5.78
CA ALA A 239 -10.19 18.63 -6.99
C ALA A 239 -8.70 18.91 -6.76
N HIS A 240 -8.35 19.97 -6.04
CA HIS A 240 -6.97 20.34 -5.76
C HIS A 240 -6.21 19.25 -5.00
N TYR A 241 -6.77 18.78 -3.88
CA TYR A 241 -6.16 17.74 -3.05
C TYR A 241 -6.06 16.40 -3.76
N VAL A 242 -7.08 16.04 -4.53
CA VAL A 242 -7.09 14.81 -5.35
C VAL A 242 -5.94 14.82 -6.37
N TRP A 243 -5.73 15.94 -7.08
CA TRP A 243 -4.62 16.05 -8.04
C TRP A 243 -3.26 15.95 -7.37
N ILE A 244 -3.06 16.56 -6.22
CA ILE A 244 -1.80 16.45 -5.45
C ILE A 244 -1.59 14.99 -5.01
N SER A 245 -2.62 14.35 -4.48
CA SER A 245 -2.56 12.94 -4.09
C SER A 245 -2.24 12.02 -5.28
N LEU A 246 -2.88 12.23 -6.43
CA LEU A 246 -2.59 11.47 -7.65
C LEU A 246 -1.17 11.70 -8.15
N ALA A 247 -0.66 12.92 -8.09
CA ALA A 247 0.72 13.23 -8.48
C ALA A 247 1.74 12.50 -7.58
N TRP A 248 1.52 12.48 -6.25
CA TRP A 248 2.33 11.69 -5.32
C TRP A 248 2.25 10.19 -5.63
N ASN A 249 1.06 9.66 -5.85
CA ASN A 249 0.85 8.25 -6.20
C ASN A 249 1.58 7.87 -7.48
N ALA A 250 1.46 8.69 -8.53
CA ALA A 250 2.15 8.46 -9.80
C ALA A 250 3.68 8.53 -9.63
N GLY A 251 4.18 9.52 -8.90
CA GLY A 251 5.61 9.69 -8.62
C GLY A 251 6.19 8.49 -7.86
N ILE A 252 5.55 8.06 -6.78
CA ILE A 252 5.96 6.88 -6.00
C ILE A 252 5.92 5.62 -6.88
N LEU A 253 4.82 5.40 -7.61
CA LEU A 253 4.66 4.23 -8.46
C LEU A 253 5.75 4.15 -9.54
N VAL A 254 5.97 5.22 -10.30
CA VAL A 254 6.97 5.25 -11.38
C VAL A 254 8.38 5.07 -10.81
N LEU A 255 8.73 5.83 -9.77
CA LEU A 255 10.05 5.78 -9.16
C LEU A 255 10.39 4.38 -8.63
N PHE A 256 9.52 3.84 -7.78
CA PHE A 256 9.80 2.56 -7.11
C PHE A 256 9.60 1.34 -8.01
N THR A 257 8.75 1.40 -9.01
CA THR A 257 8.70 0.37 -10.07
C THR A 257 10.02 0.33 -10.84
N ALA A 258 10.57 1.49 -11.23
CA ALA A 258 11.85 1.57 -11.93
C ALA A 258 13.01 1.07 -11.05
N ILE A 259 13.05 1.47 -9.77
CA ILE A 259 14.05 1.00 -8.80
C ILE A 259 13.95 -0.52 -8.61
N SER A 260 12.75 -1.04 -8.38
CA SER A 260 12.51 -2.48 -8.18
C SER A 260 12.93 -3.29 -9.40
N ALA A 261 12.60 -2.83 -10.60
CA ALA A 261 13.00 -3.48 -11.84
C ALA A 261 14.53 -3.52 -12.01
N ARG A 262 15.21 -2.42 -11.67
CA ARG A 262 16.68 -2.35 -11.71
C ARG A 262 17.33 -3.25 -10.67
N LEU A 263 16.87 -3.23 -9.42
CA LEU A 263 17.38 -4.09 -8.36
C LEU A 263 17.20 -5.56 -8.72
N TYR A 264 16.01 -5.93 -9.17
CA TYR A 264 15.70 -7.31 -9.56
C TYR A 264 16.54 -7.78 -10.75
N SER A 265 16.82 -6.91 -11.74
CA SER A 265 17.65 -7.25 -12.90
C SER A 265 19.13 -7.45 -12.54
N ARG A 266 19.65 -6.73 -11.54
CA ARG A 266 21.05 -6.83 -11.07
C ARG A 266 21.33 -8.10 -10.27
N MET A 267 20.33 -8.71 -9.65
CA MET A 267 20.51 -9.96 -8.91
C MET A 267 20.84 -11.17 -9.78
N GLY A 268 20.84 -11.05 -11.08
CA GLY A 268 21.10 -12.12 -12.04
C GLY A 268 22.44 -12.01 -12.77
N ARG A 269 23.27 -11.08 -12.33
CA ARG A 269 24.65 -10.96 -12.74
C ARG A 269 25.56 -11.40 -11.60
#